data_fa57f1e19b78746cf4e61144744ee586
#
_entry.id   fa57f1e19b78746cf4e61144744ee586
#
_cell.length_a   1.000
_cell.length_b   1.000
_cell.length_c   1.000
_cell.angle_alpha   90.00
_cell.angle_beta   90.00
_cell.angle_gamma   90.00
#
_symmetry.space_group_name_H-M   'P 1'
#
loop_
_entity.id
_entity.type
_entity.pdbx_description
1 polymer ?
#
loop_
_entity_poly.entity_id
_entity_poly.type
_entity_poly.pdbx_seq_one_letter_code
_entity_poly.pdbx_strand_id
1 'polypeptide(L)'
;CGQAVGIIAAQSIGEPGTQLTMRTFHTGGVAGLDITSGLPRVEELFEARVPKGAAILADIDGTVEIESDEEGRRLRMVSREEFREDYPLPENAQVLVDQGEYVEPGMVLASTVLSLSGENGAAADDDAPPAEEVVANMGGRVDLNEEGISIIWEDVEEREHLVPASARIQVVDGDQVKAGDALISGPLNPHDILHIRGKDELQRYLVDEVQQVYLSQGVSIHDKHIEIILRQMLRRVQVESTGDSDFIPGQMMDKFEFQEKNAKVLAEGGEPATAKPVLLGVTRASLLTDSFLSAASFQETTRVLTQAAVSGAQDWLLGLKENVIIGRLIPARIETPGMEQLLEPEIMPDVTMVPGGWLGIPSGPEDLQFPITEGAQSSPGEAFFPGDGTDVDPGEVDNIFGGDSAGDAAPVADESGT
;
A
#
# COMPACT_ATOMS: atom_id res chain seq x y z
N CYS A 1 -20.67 6.71 15.48
CA CYS A 1 -19.93 7.47 14.43
C CYS A 1 -19.36 8.76 15.02
N GLY A 2 -18.33 9.36 14.35
CA GLY A 2 -17.76 10.64 14.76
C GLY A 2 -16.57 10.58 15.73
N GLN A 3 -16.12 9.42 16.15
CA GLN A 3 -14.92 9.28 16.97
C GLN A 3 -13.65 9.48 16.13
N ALA A 4 -12.66 10.22 16.65
CA ALA A 4 -11.37 10.48 15.99
C ALA A 4 -10.42 9.28 16.09
N VAL A 5 -10.77 8.15 15.48
CA VAL A 5 -10.06 6.86 15.63
C VAL A 5 -8.61 6.92 15.14
N GLY A 6 -8.30 7.71 14.11
CA GLY A 6 -6.95 7.88 13.59
C GLY A 6 -6.01 8.54 14.61
N ILE A 7 -6.48 9.57 15.33
CA ILE A 7 -5.70 10.22 16.38
C ILE A 7 -5.46 9.26 17.54
N ILE A 8 -6.51 8.51 17.96
CA ILE A 8 -6.39 7.51 19.02
C ILE A 8 -5.37 6.43 18.64
N ALA A 9 -5.42 5.93 17.39
CA ALA A 9 -4.47 4.95 16.91
C ALA A 9 -3.03 5.50 16.91
N ALA A 10 -2.83 6.70 16.39
CA ALA A 10 -1.51 7.33 16.36
C ALA A 10 -0.93 7.54 17.78
N GLN A 11 -1.76 7.97 18.74
CA GLN A 11 -1.34 8.13 20.13
C GLN A 11 -1.04 6.79 20.80
N SER A 12 -1.85 5.76 20.55
CA SER A 12 -1.67 4.42 21.14
C SER A 12 -0.40 3.72 20.63
N ILE A 13 0.04 4.03 19.41
CA ILE A 13 1.27 3.52 18.81
C ILE A 13 2.46 4.42 19.20
N GLY A 14 2.28 5.74 19.20
CA GLY A 14 3.36 6.70 19.40
C GLY A 14 3.80 6.83 20.87
N GLU A 15 2.88 6.69 21.83
CA GLU A 15 3.24 6.77 23.25
C GLU A 15 4.26 5.70 23.65
N PRO A 16 4.03 4.40 23.40
CA PRO A 16 5.03 3.39 23.70
C PRO A 16 6.29 3.52 22.82
N GLY A 17 6.18 4.10 21.62
CA GLY A 17 7.30 4.33 20.72
C GLY A 17 8.41 5.20 21.34
N THR A 18 8.05 6.22 22.14
CA THR A 18 9.03 7.01 22.88
C THR A 18 9.80 6.22 23.92
N GLN A 19 9.16 5.24 24.55
CA GLN A 19 9.81 4.34 25.51
C GLN A 19 10.76 3.34 24.82
N LEU A 20 10.41 2.90 23.61
CA LEU A 20 11.24 2.04 22.76
C LEU A 20 12.56 2.73 22.38
N THR A 21 12.53 4.01 22.06
CA THR A 21 13.71 4.79 21.69
C THR A 21 14.73 4.85 22.82
N MET A 22 14.27 4.98 24.06
CA MET A 22 15.14 5.03 25.24
C MET A 22 15.83 3.68 25.54
N ARG A 23 15.20 2.55 25.18
CA ARG A 23 15.75 1.21 25.47
C ARG A 23 16.72 0.70 24.42
N THR A 24 16.63 1.13 23.17
CA THR A 24 17.52 0.70 22.08
C THR A 24 18.95 1.19 22.21
N PHE A 25 19.19 2.29 22.94
CA PHE A 25 20.54 2.79 23.22
C PHE A 25 21.37 1.89 24.16
N HIS A 26 20.73 0.96 24.87
CA HIS A 26 21.40 0.10 25.85
C HIS A 26 21.72 -1.31 25.36
N THR A 27 21.23 -1.71 24.20
CA THR A 27 21.51 -3.03 23.63
C THR A 27 22.61 -2.91 22.56
N GLY A 28 23.77 -2.40 22.97
CA GLY A 28 24.95 -2.35 22.15
C GLY A 28 25.59 -3.73 22.00
N GLY A 29 25.63 -4.25 20.78
CA GLY A 29 26.63 -5.23 20.39
C GLY A 29 26.18 -6.67 20.22
N VAL A 30 25.57 -6.98 19.09
CA VAL A 30 25.97 -8.17 18.31
C VAL A 30 26.18 -7.68 16.89
N ALA A 31 27.44 -7.42 16.55
CA ALA A 31 27.88 -7.17 15.19
C ALA A 31 27.67 -8.47 14.39
N GLY A 32 26.78 -8.44 13.42
CA GLY A 32 26.67 -9.56 12.50
C GLY A 32 25.49 -9.64 11.58
N LEU A 33 24.35 -9.04 11.94
CA LEU A 33 23.21 -8.96 11.04
C LEU A 33 22.66 -7.54 11.11
N ASP A 34 22.63 -6.86 9.98
CA ASP A 34 22.10 -5.50 9.79
C ASP A 34 20.56 -5.50 9.90
N ILE A 35 20.05 -6.18 10.94
CA ILE A 35 18.62 -6.27 11.21
C ILE A 35 18.27 -5.02 11.99
N THR A 36 17.55 -4.11 11.32
CA THR A 36 16.91 -2.98 11.99
C THR A 36 15.97 -3.52 13.05
N SER A 37 16.29 -3.32 14.32
CA SER A 37 15.49 -3.79 15.45
C SER A 37 14.87 -2.61 16.20
N GLY A 38 13.69 -2.82 16.80
CA GLY A 38 13.02 -1.80 17.57
C GLY A 38 12.29 -0.75 16.72
N LEU A 39 12.29 0.52 17.16
CA LEU A 39 11.54 1.60 16.52
C LEU A 39 11.92 1.86 15.05
N PRO A 40 13.20 1.77 14.60
CA PRO A 40 13.53 1.89 13.19
C PRO A 40 12.83 0.85 12.29
N ARG A 41 12.61 -0.36 12.79
CA ARG A 41 11.86 -1.39 12.06
C ARG A 41 10.38 -1.02 11.91
N VAL A 42 9.77 -0.48 12.95
CA VAL A 42 8.38 0.00 12.90
C VAL A 42 8.24 1.15 11.91
N GLU A 43 9.19 2.08 11.89
CA GLU A 43 9.24 3.16 10.90
C GLU A 43 9.37 2.62 9.48
N GLU A 44 10.27 1.66 9.25
CA GLU A 44 10.45 0.99 7.95
C GLU A 44 9.15 0.35 7.44
N LEU A 45 8.44 -0.36 8.32
CA LEU A 45 7.16 -1.00 7.99
C LEU A 45 6.06 0.01 7.66
N PHE A 46 5.89 1.07 8.47
CA PHE A 46 4.89 2.10 8.22
C PHE A 46 5.23 3.00 7.03
N GLU A 47 6.50 3.18 6.70
CA GLU A 47 6.90 3.88 5.48
C GLU A 47 6.96 2.97 4.25
N ALA A 48 6.62 1.69 4.42
CA ALA A 48 6.65 0.68 3.35
C ALA A 48 7.98 0.72 2.57
N ARG A 49 9.11 0.87 3.30
CA ARG A 49 10.44 0.88 2.69
C ARG A 49 10.86 -0.54 2.33
N VAL A 50 11.58 -0.67 1.24
CA VAL A 50 12.22 -1.95 0.89
C VAL A 50 13.34 -2.21 1.89
N PRO A 51 13.30 -3.31 2.65
CA PRO A 51 14.33 -3.61 3.64
C PRO A 51 15.66 -3.92 2.96
N LYS A 52 16.77 -3.58 3.65
CA LYS A 52 18.11 -3.97 3.19
C LYS A 52 18.29 -5.48 3.31
N GLY A 53 18.71 -6.12 2.24
CA GLY A 53 18.82 -7.58 2.20
C GLY A 53 17.46 -8.28 2.24
N ALA A 54 16.47 -7.72 1.53
CA ALA A 54 15.16 -8.33 1.41
C ALA A 54 15.23 -9.78 0.91
N ALA A 55 14.36 -10.63 1.46
CA ALA A 55 14.16 -11.96 0.92
C ALA A 55 13.55 -11.84 -0.49
N ILE A 56 13.99 -12.72 -1.40
CA ILE A 56 13.35 -12.91 -2.69
C ILE A 56 12.22 -13.92 -2.49
N LEU A 57 11.03 -13.58 -2.94
CA LEU A 57 9.87 -14.45 -2.93
C LEU A 57 9.74 -15.13 -4.29
N ALA A 58 9.17 -16.33 -4.30
CA ALA A 58 8.76 -17.01 -5.52
C ALA A 58 7.57 -16.26 -6.15
N ASP A 59 7.70 -15.86 -7.41
CA ASP A 59 6.63 -15.14 -8.13
C ASP A 59 5.56 -16.10 -8.66
N ILE A 60 5.96 -17.35 -8.96
CA ILE A 60 5.12 -18.39 -9.55
C ILE A 60 5.26 -19.71 -8.77
N ASP A 61 4.26 -20.56 -8.90
CA ASP A 61 4.34 -21.95 -8.43
C ASP A 61 5.24 -22.73 -9.38
N GLY A 62 6.20 -23.49 -8.87
CA GLY A 62 7.07 -24.26 -9.76
C GLY A 62 8.23 -24.95 -9.07
N THR A 63 9.15 -25.45 -9.88
CA THR A 63 10.38 -26.11 -9.43
C THR A 63 11.53 -25.11 -9.50
N VAL A 64 12.36 -25.07 -8.46
CA VAL A 64 13.54 -24.21 -8.38
C VAL A 64 14.75 -24.94 -8.94
N GLU A 65 15.45 -24.30 -9.86
CA GLU A 65 16.76 -24.72 -10.38
C GLU A 65 17.80 -23.70 -9.92
N ILE A 66 18.91 -24.20 -9.36
CA ILE A 66 19.99 -23.34 -8.83
C ILE A 66 21.20 -23.43 -9.77
N GLU A 67 21.44 -22.37 -10.53
CA GLU A 67 22.62 -22.25 -11.38
C GLU A 67 23.67 -21.36 -10.68
N SER A 68 24.92 -21.81 -10.68
CA SER A 68 26.03 -21.05 -10.11
C SER A 68 27.02 -20.70 -11.22
N ASP A 69 27.08 -19.43 -11.58
CA ASP A 69 27.97 -18.90 -12.59
C ASP A 69 29.10 -18.07 -11.96
N GLU A 70 30.11 -17.68 -12.76
CA GLU A 70 31.20 -16.78 -12.33
C GLU A 70 30.69 -15.42 -11.88
N GLU A 71 29.51 -14.97 -12.35
CA GLU A 71 28.89 -13.70 -12.01
C GLU A 71 28.02 -13.73 -10.74
N GLY A 72 27.68 -14.93 -10.22
CA GLY A 72 26.84 -15.10 -9.04
C GLY A 72 25.99 -16.37 -9.09
N ARG A 73 25.02 -16.45 -8.18
CA ARG A 73 24.04 -17.53 -8.17
C ARG A 73 22.75 -17.02 -8.80
N ARG A 74 22.16 -17.81 -9.69
CA ARG A 74 20.85 -17.57 -10.29
C ARG A 74 19.88 -18.60 -9.78
N LEU A 75 18.72 -18.17 -9.36
CA LEU A 75 17.60 -19.03 -9.06
C LEU A 75 16.64 -18.92 -10.24
N ARG A 76 16.43 -20.04 -10.94
CA ARG A 76 15.44 -20.15 -11.99
C ARG A 76 14.24 -20.92 -11.44
N MET A 77 13.07 -20.35 -11.58
CA MET A 77 11.82 -21.04 -11.28
C MET A 77 11.16 -21.41 -12.58
N VAL A 78 10.78 -22.67 -12.70
CA VAL A 78 10.10 -23.22 -13.88
C VAL A 78 8.74 -23.73 -13.43
N SER A 79 7.69 -23.04 -13.90
CA SER A 79 6.32 -23.51 -13.80
C SER A 79 5.95 -24.25 -15.06
N ARG A 80 5.36 -25.42 -14.92
CA ARG A 80 4.81 -26.19 -16.03
C ARG A 80 3.38 -26.50 -15.70
N GLU A 81 2.47 -25.83 -16.39
CA GLU A 81 1.04 -26.05 -16.26
C GLU A 81 0.54 -26.75 -17.52
N GLU A 82 -0.08 -27.92 -17.34
CA GLU A 82 -0.77 -28.60 -18.42
C GLU A 82 -2.21 -28.13 -18.46
N PHE A 83 -2.60 -27.54 -19.58
CA PHE A 83 -3.97 -27.14 -19.84
C PHE A 83 -4.60 -28.16 -20.80
N ARG A 84 -5.87 -28.43 -20.56
CA ARG A 84 -6.67 -29.33 -21.38
C ARG A 84 -7.96 -28.64 -21.78
N GLU A 85 -8.23 -28.59 -23.07
CA GLU A 85 -9.50 -28.14 -23.63
C GLU A 85 -10.19 -29.29 -24.33
N ASP A 86 -11.42 -29.59 -23.91
CA ASP A 86 -12.21 -30.70 -24.43
C ASP A 86 -13.20 -30.19 -25.48
N TYR A 87 -13.14 -30.82 -26.66
CA TYR A 87 -14.02 -30.53 -27.78
C TYR A 87 -14.99 -31.70 -27.96
N PRO A 88 -16.31 -31.50 -27.68
CA PRO A 88 -17.29 -32.54 -27.88
C PRO A 88 -17.47 -32.81 -29.37
N LEU A 89 -17.48 -34.08 -29.74
CA LEU A 89 -17.73 -34.51 -31.12
C LEU A 89 -19.21 -34.55 -31.41
N PRO A 90 -19.69 -33.90 -32.49
CA PRO A 90 -21.06 -34.05 -32.95
C PRO A 90 -21.34 -35.50 -33.37
N GLU A 91 -22.61 -35.95 -33.31
CA GLU A 91 -23.02 -37.27 -33.79
C GLU A 91 -22.70 -37.39 -35.29
N ASN A 92 -21.94 -38.41 -35.67
CA ASN A 92 -21.43 -38.71 -37.04
C ASN A 92 -20.30 -37.79 -37.54
N ALA A 93 -19.57 -37.11 -36.65
CA ALA A 93 -18.37 -36.40 -37.06
C ALA A 93 -17.22 -37.36 -37.41
N GLN A 94 -16.52 -37.06 -38.49
CA GLN A 94 -15.27 -37.73 -38.85
C GLN A 94 -14.10 -36.96 -38.25
N VAL A 95 -13.30 -37.60 -37.42
CA VAL A 95 -12.08 -37.04 -36.85
C VAL A 95 -11.03 -36.96 -37.96
N LEU A 96 -10.41 -35.80 -38.11
CA LEU A 96 -9.40 -35.53 -39.15
C LEU A 96 -7.98 -35.49 -38.61
N VAL A 97 -7.80 -35.62 -37.30
CA VAL A 97 -6.50 -35.54 -36.61
C VAL A 97 -6.18 -36.87 -35.95
N ASP A 98 -4.88 -37.20 -35.87
CA ASP A 98 -4.40 -38.42 -35.23
C ASP A 98 -4.06 -38.21 -33.75
N GLN A 99 -4.12 -39.29 -32.97
CA GLN A 99 -3.75 -39.23 -31.54
C GLN A 99 -2.27 -38.85 -31.38
N GLY A 100 -2.03 -37.80 -30.60
CA GLY A 100 -0.70 -37.27 -30.32
C GLY A 100 -0.16 -36.30 -31.37
N GLU A 101 -0.96 -35.97 -32.38
CA GLU A 101 -0.63 -34.95 -33.40
C GLU A 101 -0.63 -33.57 -32.77
N TYR A 102 0.25 -32.67 -33.25
CA TYR A 102 0.28 -31.29 -32.84
C TYR A 102 -0.56 -30.45 -33.78
N VAL A 103 -1.55 -29.77 -33.25
CA VAL A 103 -2.48 -28.91 -34.01
C VAL A 103 -2.22 -27.42 -33.72
N GLU A 104 -2.41 -26.60 -34.73
CA GLU A 104 -2.33 -25.15 -34.62
C GLU A 104 -3.73 -24.52 -34.40
N PRO A 105 -3.83 -23.33 -33.79
CA PRO A 105 -5.10 -22.62 -33.64
C PRO A 105 -5.75 -22.39 -35.01
N GLY A 106 -7.04 -22.73 -35.16
CA GLY A 106 -7.77 -22.61 -36.42
C GLY A 106 -7.76 -23.86 -37.27
N MET A 107 -7.08 -24.97 -36.88
CA MET A 107 -7.10 -26.24 -37.58
C MET A 107 -8.41 -26.98 -37.33
N VAL A 108 -8.98 -27.60 -38.36
CA VAL A 108 -10.22 -28.39 -38.25
C VAL A 108 -9.89 -29.74 -37.64
N LEU A 109 -10.47 -30.03 -36.49
CA LEU A 109 -10.30 -31.24 -35.72
C LEU A 109 -11.24 -32.39 -36.21
N ALA A 110 -12.47 -32.03 -36.45
CA ALA A 110 -13.49 -32.93 -36.92
C ALA A 110 -14.50 -32.19 -37.81
N SER A 111 -15.09 -32.91 -38.75
CA SER A 111 -16.11 -32.35 -39.61
C SER A 111 -17.26 -33.37 -39.79
N THR A 112 -18.49 -32.87 -39.72
CA THR A 112 -19.66 -33.68 -40.11
C THR A 112 -19.73 -33.74 -41.62
N VAL A 113 -19.00 -34.67 -42.23
CA VAL A 113 -19.10 -34.92 -43.67
C VAL A 113 -20.38 -35.74 -43.91
N LEU A 114 -21.37 -35.11 -44.46
CA LEU A 114 -22.41 -35.81 -45.17
C LEU A 114 -21.72 -36.54 -46.32
N SER A 115 -21.56 -37.87 -46.20
CA SER A 115 -20.92 -38.73 -47.17
C SER A 115 -21.63 -38.62 -48.52
N LEU A 116 -21.15 -37.73 -49.36
CA LEU A 116 -21.42 -37.78 -50.81
C LEU A 116 -20.35 -38.62 -51.53
N SER A 117 -20.14 -39.87 -51.09
CA SER A 117 -19.55 -40.91 -51.91
C SER A 117 -20.68 -41.70 -52.57
N GLY A 118 -21.41 -41.01 -53.43
CA GLY A 118 -22.27 -41.63 -54.43
C GLY A 118 -21.69 -41.32 -55.79
N GLU A 119 -21.04 -42.34 -56.41
CA GLU A 119 -20.77 -42.39 -57.84
C GLU A 119 -22.06 -42.17 -58.65
N ASN A 120 -22.58 -40.96 -58.72
CA ASN A 120 -23.48 -40.53 -59.81
C ASN A 120 -23.79 -39.09 -59.60
N GLY A 121 -23.35 -38.22 -60.53
CA GLY A 121 -23.57 -36.79 -60.57
C GLY A 121 -25.03 -36.39 -60.48
N ALA A 122 -25.51 -36.19 -59.31
CA ALA A 122 -26.79 -35.51 -58.98
C ALA A 122 -26.49 -34.26 -58.20
N ALA A 123 -27.09 -33.15 -58.65
CA ALA A 123 -26.94 -31.82 -58.12
C ALA A 123 -27.07 -31.74 -56.61
N ALA A 124 -26.24 -30.91 -55.98
CA ALA A 124 -26.30 -30.53 -54.58
C ALA A 124 -27.74 -30.08 -54.25
N ASP A 125 -28.42 -30.74 -53.33
CA ASP A 125 -29.64 -30.24 -52.69
C ASP A 125 -29.24 -29.02 -51.88
N ASP A 126 -29.84 -27.89 -52.18
CA ASP A 126 -29.71 -26.59 -51.50
C ASP A 126 -30.23 -26.59 -50.06
N ASP A 127 -30.69 -27.73 -49.51
CA ASP A 127 -31.30 -27.94 -48.22
C ASP A 127 -30.45 -28.81 -47.25
N ALA A 128 -29.17 -29.07 -47.58
CA ALA A 128 -28.30 -29.76 -46.66
C ALA A 128 -27.91 -28.87 -45.49
N PRO A 129 -28.02 -29.35 -44.22
CA PRO A 129 -27.56 -28.55 -43.07
C PRO A 129 -26.06 -28.23 -43.25
N PRO A 130 -25.64 -27.00 -42.82
CA PRO A 130 -24.23 -26.62 -42.92
C PRO A 130 -23.36 -27.65 -42.17
N ALA A 131 -22.24 -28.04 -42.80
CA ALA A 131 -21.28 -28.93 -42.15
C ALA A 131 -20.80 -28.23 -40.85
N GLU A 132 -21.02 -28.88 -39.71
CA GLU A 132 -20.46 -28.43 -38.44
C GLU A 132 -18.98 -28.85 -38.43
N GLU A 133 -18.11 -27.88 -38.42
CA GLU A 133 -16.67 -28.08 -38.29
C GLU A 133 -16.26 -27.72 -36.86
N VAL A 134 -15.58 -28.66 -36.19
CA VAL A 134 -14.95 -28.41 -34.88
C VAL A 134 -13.54 -27.91 -35.13
N VAL A 135 -13.30 -26.69 -34.78
CA VAL A 135 -12.02 -25.99 -35.00
C VAL A 135 -11.26 -25.82 -33.70
N ALA A 136 -9.96 -26.06 -33.71
CA ALA A 136 -9.10 -25.84 -32.55
C ALA A 136 -9.02 -24.34 -32.22
N ASN A 137 -9.38 -23.95 -31.00
CA ASN A 137 -9.18 -22.59 -30.52
C ASN A 137 -7.73 -22.33 -30.12
N MET A 138 -7.06 -23.38 -29.61
CA MET A 138 -5.70 -23.32 -29.11
C MET A 138 -4.81 -24.35 -29.83
N GLY A 139 -3.52 -24.06 -29.87
CA GLY A 139 -2.51 -24.99 -30.38
C GLY A 139 -2.08 -25.97 -29.28
N GLY A 140 -1.92 -27.23 -29.60
CA GLY A 140 -1.52 -28.22 -28.61
C GLY A 140 -1.47 -29.62 -29.18
N ARG A 141 -1.27 -30.59 -28.31
CA ARG A 141 -1.22 -32.00 -28.63
C ARG A 141 -2.59 -32.65 -28.49
N VAL A 142 -3.04 -33.36 -29.52
CA VAL A 142 -4.34 -34.02 -29.54
C VAL A 142 -4.32 -35.28 -28.69
N ASP A 143 -5.31 -35.44 -27.83
CA ASP A 143 -5.63 -36.65 -27.10
C ASP A 143 -7.07 -37.08 -27.45
N LEU A 144 -7.22 -38.26 -28.07
CA LEU A 144 -8.51 -38.77 -28.49
C LEU A 144 -9.10 -39.65 -27.38
N ASN A 145 -10.25 -39.21 -26.85
CA ASN A 145 -10.98 -39.97 -25.84
C ASN A 145 -12.31 -40.49 -26.37
N GLU A 146 -12.95 -41.39 -25.63
CA GLU A 146 -14.27 -41.93 -25.99
C GLU A 146 -15.38 -40.86 -26.03
N GLU A 147 -15.16 -39.72 -25.36
CA GLU A 147 -16.14 -38.63 -25.25
C GLU A 147 -15.88 -37.46 -26.23
N GLY A 148 -14.71 -37.40 -26.89
CA GLY A 148 -14.36 -36.29 -27.77
C GLY A 148 -12.85 -36.15 -28.03
N ILE A 149 -12.49 -35.01 -28.57
CA ILE A 149 -11.10 -34.62 -28.80
C ILE A 149 -10.70 -33.66 -27.69
N SER A 150 -9.56 -33.94 -27.04
CA SER A 150 -8.96 -33.04 -26.08
C SER A 150 -7.66 -32.47 -26.65
N ILE A 151 -7.44 -31.20 -26.53
CA ILE A 151 -6.16 -30.58 -26.85
C ILE A 151 -5.44 -30.28 -25.54
N ILE A 152 -4.23 -30.81 -25.41
CA ILE A 152 -3.36 -30.61 -24.26
C ILE A 152 -2.20 -29.74 -24.71
N TRP A 153 -1.99 -28.61 -23.99
CA TRP A 153 -0.80 -27.80 -24.20
C TRP A 153 -0.12 -27.55 -22.86
N GLU A 154 1.17 -27.46 -22.92
CA GLU A 154 2.00 -27.10 -21.77
C GLU A 154 2.34 -25.61 -21.86
N ASP A 155 2.00 -24.86 -20.84
CA ASP A 155 2.51 -23.49 -20.65
C ASP A 155 3.71 -23.55 -19.69
N VAL A 156 4.86 -23.10 -20.20
CA VAL A 156 6.10 -23.10 -19.44
C VAL A 156 6.47 -21.65 -19.14
N GLU A 157 6.26 -21.25 -17.89
CA GLU A 157 6.67 -19.95 -17.42
C GLU A 157 8.00 -20.07 -16.65
N GLU A 158 9.01 -19.29 -17.09
CA GLU A 158 10.32 -19.25 -16.46
C GLU A 158 10.55 -17.88 -15.84
N ARG A 159 11.03 -17.86 -14.58
CA ARG A 159 11.44 -16.65 -13.87
C ARG A 159 12.85 -16.81 -13.31
N GLU A 160 13.70 -15.83 -13.56
CA GLU A 160 15.08 -15.83 -13.09
C GLU A 160 15.31 -14.72 -12.07
N HIS A 161 15.95 -15.07 -10.95
CA HIS A 161 16.35 -14.13 -9.91
C HIS A 161 17.85 -14.21 -9.67
N LEU A 162 18.50 -13.05 -9.75
CA LEU A 162 19.92 -12.95 -9.44
C LEU A 162 20.11 -12.84 -7.91
N VAL A 163 20.87 -13.73 -7.34
CA VAL A 163 21.11 -13.83 -5.90
C VAL A 163 22.49 -13.31 -5.53
N PRO A 164 22.59 -12.31 -4.63
CA PRO A 164 23.88 -11.86 -4.12
C PRO A 164 24.65 -13.01 -3.47
N ALA A 165 25.97 -13.04 -3.65
CA ALA A 165 26.83 -14.10 -3.10
C ALA A 165 26.78 -14.23 -1.57
N SER A 166 26.42 -13.13 -0.88
CA SER A 166 26.26 -13.09 0.58
C SER A 166 24.93 -13.60 1.09
N ALA A 167 23.94 -13.82 0.20
CA ALA A 167 22.61 -14.24 0.59
C ALA A 167 22.57 -15.73 0.93
N ARG A 168 21.80 -16.08 1.95
CA ARG A 168 21.57 -17.45 2.38
C ARG A 168 20.32 -18.01 1.72
N ILE A 169 20.50 -18.91 0.78
CA ILE A 169 19.42 -19.62 0.08
C ILE A 169 18.74 -20.58 1.07
N GLN A 170 17.41 -20.63 1.05
CA GLN A 170 16.58 -21.50 1.91
C GLN A 170 16.07 -22.74 1.17
N VAL A 171 16.09 -22.74 -0.15
CA VAL A 171 15.61 -23.82 -1.01
C VAL A 171 16.75 -24.67 -1.55
N VAL A 172 16.46 -25.89 -1.90
CA VAL A 172 17.40 -26.83 -2.53
C VAL A 172 17.03 -26.97 -4.00
N ASP A 173 18.04 -27.32 -4.82
CA ASP A 173 17.83 -27.60 -6.24
C ASP A 173 16.81 -28.73 -6.46
N GLY A 174 15.80 -28.48 -7.26
CA GLY A 174 14.67 -29.39 -7.50
C GLY A 174 13.50 -29.28 -6.52
N ASP A 175 13.54 -28.36 -5.55
CA ASP A 175 12.42 -28.14 -4.63
C ASP A 175 11.21 -27.54 -5.35
N GLN A 176 10.02 -28.01 -4.98
CA GLN A 176 8.76 -27.38 -5.38
C GLN A 176 8.40 -26.26 -4.43
N VAL A 177 8.25 -25.05 -4.97
CA VAL A 177 7.87 -23.84 -4.23
C VAL A 177 6.52 -23.33 -4.71
N LYS A 178 5.82 -22.65 -3.82
CA LYS A 178 4.57 -21.94 -4.14
C LYS A 178 4.83 -20.46 -4.25
N ALA A 179 4.01 -19.78 -5.03
CA ALA A 179 4.03 -18.33 -5.13
C ALA A 179 3.97 -17.69 -3.73
N GLY A 180 4.97 -16.87 -3.43
CA GLY A 180 5.14 -16.24 -2.15
C GLY A 180 6.08 -16.96 -1.17
N ASP A 181 6.59 -18.14 -1.46
CA ASP A 181 7.58 -18.78 -0.59
C ASP A 181 8.91 -18.02 -0.65
N ALA A 182 9.62 -17.95 0.49
CA ALA A 182 10.88 -17.24 0.57
C ALA A 182 12.03 -18.13 0.04
N LEU A 183 12.64 -17.72 -1.04
CA LEU A 183 13.80 -18.40 -1.64
C LEU A 183 15.09 -18.11 -0.89
N ILE A 184 15.17 -16.92 -0.26
CA ILE A 184 16.35 -16.42 0.44
C ILE A 184 15.94 -15.97 1.83
N SER A 185 16.82 -16.18 2.81
CA SER A 185 16.64 -15.71 4.17
C SER A 185 16.77 -14.19 4.25
N GLY A 186 15.76 -13.51 4.78
CA GLY A 186 15.77 -12.08 4.99
C GLY A 186 14.37 -11.55 5.37
N PRO A 187 14.26 -10.26 5.70
CA PRO A 187 12.97 -9.62 5.90
C PRO A 187 12.22 -9.54 4.56
N LEU A 188 10.92 -9.78 4.60
CA LEU A 188 10.09 -9.73 3.39
C LEU A 188 9.83 -8.30 2.96
N ASN A 189 9.82 -8.05 1.65
CA ASN A 189 9.44 -6.76 1.08
C ASN A 189 7.91 -6.65 1.06
N PRO A 190 7.30 -5.64 1.71
CA PRO A 190 5.84 -5.48 1.73
C PRO A 190 5.20 -5.31 0.34
N HIS A 191 5.93 -4.75 -0.61
CA HIS A 191 5.45 -4.56 -1.99
C HIS A 191 5.31 -5.89 -2.74
N ASP A 192 6.29 -6.80 -2.55
CA ASP A 192 6.27 -8.11 -3.19
C ASP A 192 5.15 -8.98 -2.58
N ILE A 193 4.96 -8.90 -1.26
CA ILE A 193 3.83 -9.57 -0.60
C ILE A 193 2.49 -9.10 -1.18
N LEU A 194 2.33 -7.78 -1.39
CA LEU A 194 1.10 -7.24 -1.98
C LEU A 194 0.86 -7.77 -3.40
N HIS A 195 1.93 -7.89 -4.18
CA HIS A 195 1.86 -8.31 -5.57
C HIS A 195 1.58 -9.81 -5.71
N ILE A 196 2.27 -10.64 -4.92
CA ILE A 196 2.24 -12.10 -5.02
C ILE A 196 1.13 -12.69 -4.17
N ARG A 197 1.11 -12.36 -2.86
CA ARG A 197 0.18 -12.96 -1.89
C ARG A 197 -1.13 -12.17 -1.72
N GLY A 198 -1.16 -10.94 -2.21
CA GLY A 198 -2.32 -10.08 -2.15
C GLY A 198 -2.44 -9.24 -0.87
N LYS A 199 -3.57 -8.51 -0.79
CA LYS A 199 -3.79 -7.49 0.23
C LYS A 199 -3.95 -8.07 1.65
N ASP A 200 -4.66 -9.19 1.79
CA ASP A 200 -5.04 -9.72 3.10
C ASP A 200 -3.84 -10.33 3.82
N GLU A 201 -2.97 -11.01 3.09
CA GLU A 201 -1.71 -11.54 3.63
C GLU A 201 -0.74 -10.42 3.99
N LEU A 202 -0.66 -9.35 3.16
CA LEU A 202 0.13 -8.18 3.50
C LEU A 202 -0.33 -7.53 4.80
N GLN A 203 -1.65 -7.40 5.02
CA GLN A 203 -2.18 -6.82 6.24
C GLN A 203 -1.81 -7.65 7.47
N ARG A 204 -1.95 -8.97 7.40
CA ARG A 204 -1.54 -9.88 8.48
C ARG A 204 -0.05 -9.75 8.76
N TYR A 205 0.79 -9.84 7.72
CA TYR A 205 2.24 -9.70 7.85
C TYR A 205 2.64 -8.40 8.57
N LEU A 206 2.07 -7.26 8.14
CA LEU A 206 2.41 -5.96 8.72
C LEU A 206 1.94 -5.84 10.18
N VAL A 207 0.75 -6.37 10.51
CA VAL A 207 0.27 -6.40 11.90
C VAL A 207 1.19 -7.24 12.77
N ASP A 208 1.52 -8.46 12.33
CA ASP A 208 2.35 -9.41 13.07
C ASP A 208 3.76 -8.86 13.30
N GLU A 209 4.40 -8.30 12.27
CA GLU A 209 5.73 -7.70 12.37
C GLU A 209 5.76 -6.51 13.34
N VAL A 210 4.78 -5.60 13.25
CA VAL A 210 4.69 -4.46 14.17
C VAL A 210 4.45 -4.96 15.60
N GLN A 211 3.51 -5.89 15.80
CA GLN A 211 3.22 -6.48 17.09
C GLN A 211 4.44 -7.17 17.70
N GLN A 212 5.19 -7.91 16.89
CA GLN A 212 6.41 -8.59 17.35
C GLN A 212 7.44 -7.61 17.91
N VAL A 213 7.62 -6.46 17.24
CA VAL A 213 8.52 -5.41 17.74
C VAL A 213 8.07 -4.88 19.09
N TYR A 214 6.78 -4.56 19.27
CA TYR A 214 6.26 -4.04 20.53
C TYR A 214 6.26 -5.10 21.63
N LEU A 215 5.86 -6.33 21.33
CA LEU A 215 5.86 -7.45 22.28
C LEU A 215 7.28 -7.79 22.78
N SER A 216 8.29 -7.72 21.90
CA SER A 216 9.70 -7.93 22.29
C SER A 216 10.19 -6.94 23.34
N GLN A 217 9.54 -5.78 23.44
CA GLN A 217 9.78 -4.73 24.44
C GLN A 217 8.82 -4.77 25.64
N GLY A 218 7.94 -5.77 25.66
CA GLY A 218 6.95 -5.95 26.74
C GLY A 218 5.78 -4.98 26.67
N VAL A 219 5.52 -4.40 25.51
CA VAL A 219 4.39 -3.50 25.25
C VAL A 219 3.31 -4.25 24.47
N SER A 220 2.06 -4.19 24.92
CA SER A 220 0.92 -4.75 24.19
C SER A 220 0.08 -3.62 23.59
N ILE A 221 -0.10 -3.64 22.27
CA ILE A 221 -0.96 -2.72 21.53
C ILE A 221 -2.07 -3.55 20.89
N HIS A 222 -3.29 -3.02 20.87
CA HIS A 222 -4.39 -3.72 20.22
C HIS A 222 -4.31 -3.56 18.69
N ASP A 223 -4.45 -4.65 17.96
CA ASP A 223 -4.31 -4.74 16.48
C ASP A 223 -5.11 -3.69 15.73
N LYS A 224 -6.33 -3.36 16.20
CA LYS A 224 -7.19 -2.34 15.58
C LYS A 224 -6.50 -1.00 15.33
N HIS A 225 -5.52 -0.60 16.16
CA HIS A 225 -4.81 0.66 16.01
C HIS A 225 -3.83 0.60 14.82
N ILE A 226 -3.18 -0.55 14.65
CA ILE A 226 -2.30 -0.81 13.51
C ILE A 226 -3.13 -0.93 12.23
N GLU A 227 -4.22 -1.69 12.26
CA GLU A 227 -5.13 -1.90 11.13
C GLU A 227 -5.73 -0.59 10.58
N ILE A 228 -6.04 0.38 11.45
CA ILE A 228 -6.53 1.70 11.04
C ILE A 228 -5.49 2.41 10.17
N ILE A 229 -4.22 2.34 10.53
CA ILE A 229 -3.13 2.94 9.75
C ILE A 229 -2.93 2.19 8.44
N LEU A 230 -2.87 0.86 8.47
CA LEU A 230 -2.73 0.02 7.28
C LEU A 230 -3.86 0.23 6.28
N ARG A 231 -5.09 0.43 6.76
CA ARG A 231 -6.23 0.78 5.91
C ARG A 231 -5.98 2.07 5.12
N GLN A 232 -5.34 3.07 5.73
CA GLN A 232 -4.99 4.32 5.02
C GLN A 232 -3.83 4.12 4.03
N MET A 233 -2.85 3.28 4.36
CA MET A 233 -1.74 2.94 3.47
C MET A 233 -2.20 2.21 2.20
N LEU A 234 -3.29 1.43 2.28
CA LEU A 234 -3.88 0.63 1.20
C LEU A 234 -5.16 1.26 0.60
N ARG A 235 -5.38 2.53 0.84
CA ARG A 235 -6.58 3.24 0.37
C ARG A 235 -6.53 3.55 -1.12
N ARG A 236 -5.36 3.73 -1.69
CA ARG A 236 -5.16 4.17 -3.08
C ARG A 236 -5.00 2.98 -4.03
N VAL A 237 -5.48 3.19 -5.24
CA VAL A 237 -5.32 2.26 -6.36
C VAL A 237 -4.68 2.97 -7.54
N GLN A 238 -3.96 2.23 -8.36
CA GLN A 238 -3.38 2.71 -9.60
C GLN A 238 -4.13 2.11 -10.78
N VAL A 239 -4.61 2.94 -11.69
CA VAL A 239 -5.32 2.52 -12.89
C VAL A 239 -4.36 1.81 -13.85
N GLU A 240 -4.71 0.61 -14.30
CA GLU A 240 -3.98 -0.16 -15.32
C GLU A 240 -4.60 0.00 -16.70
N SER A 241 -5.87 -0.36 -16.84
CA SER A 241 -6.63 -0.16 -18.06
C SER A 241 -7.78 0.82 -17.81
N THR A 242 -8.02 1.69 -18.76
CA THR A 242 -9.03 2.73 -18.64
C THR A 242 -10.43 2.27 -19.03
N GLY A 243 -10.55 1.19 -19.82
CA GLY A 243 -11.84 0.83 -20.43
C GLY A 243 -12.48 2.04 -21.11
N ASP A 244 -13.78 2.20 -20.94
CA ASP A 244 -14.57 3.34 -21.45
C ASP A 244 -14.64 4.53 -20.47
N SER A 245 -13.79 4.54 -19.42
CA SER A 245 -13.76 5.59 -18.41
C SER A 245 -12.84 6.75 -18.78
N ASP A 246 -13.05 7.93 -18.17
CA ASP A 246 -12.20 9.13 -18.32
C ASP A 246 -10.89 9.07 -17.52
N PHE A 247 -10.46 7.89 -17.10
CA PHE A 247 -9.24 7.74 -16.32
C PHE A 247 -7.99 7.81 -17.21
N ILE A 248 -6.86 8.13 -16.58
CA ILE A 248 -5.55 8.12 -17.24
C ILE A 248 -4.79 6.88 -16.74
N PRO A 249 -4.18 6.08 -17.65
CA PRO A 249 -3.34 4.95 -17.26
C PRO A 249 -2.23 5.40 -16.30
N GLY A 250 -2.02 4.64 -15.22
CA GLY A 250 -1.04 4.97 -14.18
C GLY A 250 -1.48 6.02 -13.15
N GLN A 251 -2.67 6.58 -13.27
CA GLN A 251 -3.22 7.53 -12.31
C GLN A 251 -3.48 6.85 -10.96
N MET A 252 -3.07 7.52 -9.87
CA MET A 252 -3.39 7.10 -8.51
C MET A 252 -4.64 7.81 -8.03
N MET A 253 -5.61 7.06 -7.52
CA MET A 253 -6.85 7.60 -6.99
C MET A 253 -7.36 6.82 -5.78
N ASP A 254 -8.39 7.36 -5.14
CA ASP A 254 -9.06 6.70 -4.04
C ASP A 254 -9.87 5.49 -4.53
N LYS A 255 -9.78 4.38 -3.80
CA LYS A 255 -10.50 3.14 -4.14
C LYS A 255 -12.02 3.34 -4.23
N PHE A 256 -12.59 4.15 -3.34
CA PHE A 256 -14.05 4.37 -3.33
C PHE A 256 -14.48 5.23 -4.52
N GLU A 257 -13.72 6.28 -4.83
CA GLU A 257 -13.98 7.13 -6.01
C GLU A 257 -13.87 6.31 -7.30
N PHE A 258 -12.85 5.43 -7.39
CA PHE A 258 -12.68 4.51 -8.51
C PHE A 258 -13.90 3.59 -8.67
N GLN A 259 -14.35 2.97 -7.57
CA GLN A 259 -15.50 2.09 -7.60
C GLN A 259 -16.80 2.83 -7.98
N GLU A 260 -17.01 4.06 -7.49
CA GLU A 260 -18.16 4.87 -7.83
C GLU A 260 -18.20 5.22 -9.32
N LYS A 261 -17.07 5.62 -9.89
CA LYS A 261 -16.97 5.94 -11.32
C LYS A 261 -17.18 4.70 -12.19
N ASN A 262 -16.54 3.56 -11.82
CA ASN A 262 -16.76 2.30 -12.53
C ASN A 262 -18.23 1.83 -12.47
N ALA A 263 -18.90 2.01 -11.34
CA ALA A 263 -20.33 1.69 -11.23
C ALA A 263 -21.20 2.54 -12.19
N LYS A 264 -20.81 3.80 -12.44
CA LYS A 264 -21.48 4.66 -13.43
C LYS A 264 -21.27 4.15 -14.86
N VAL A 265 -20.01 3.81 -15.22
CA VAL A 265 -19.68 3.26 -16.54
C VAL A 265 -20.42 1.96 -16.80
N LEU A 266 -20.49 1.06 -15.81
CA LEU A 266 -21.24 -0.19 -15.91
C LEU A 266 -22.75 0.05 -16.08
N ALA A 267 -23.32 1.05 -15.39
CA ALA A 267 -24.76 1.41 -15.53
C ALA A 267 -25.05 1.97 -16.93
N GLU A 268 -24.10 2.56 -17.61
CA GLU A 268 -24.17 3.05 -18.99
C GLU A 268 -23.90 1.95 -20.04
N GLY A 269 -23.49 0.75 -19.58
CA GLY A 269 -23.21 -0.40 -20.43
C GLY A 269 -21.83 -0.40 -21.06
N GLY A 270 -20.87 0.42 -20.56
CA GLY A 270 -19.50 0.47 -20.99
C GLY A 270 -18.60 -0.52 -20.26
N GLU A 271 -17.36 -0.68 -20.77
CA GLU A 271 -16.32 -1.50 -20.16
C GLU A 271 -15.70 -0.79 -18.95
N PRO A 272 -15.68 -1.41 -17.75
CA PRO A 272 -15.09 -0.79 -16.57
C PRO A 272 -13.55 -0.75 -16.64
N ALA A 273 -12.97 0.27 -16.02
CA ALA A 273 -11.52 0.36 -15.84
C ALA A 273 -11.00 -0.68 -14.86
N THR A 274 -9.77 -1.16 -15.06
CA THR A 274 -9.06 -2.03 -14.13
C THR A 274 -8.00 -1.26 -13.34
N ALA A 275 -7.79 -1.64 -12.08
CA ALA A 275 -6.79 -1.01 -11.24
C ALA A 275 -6.19 -1.99 -10.23
N LYS A 276 -4.91 -1.81 -9.93
CA LYS A 276 -4.21 -2.57 -8.90
C LYS A 276 -4.11 -1.80 -7.59
N PRO A 277 -4.19 -2.48 -6.44
CA PRO A 277 -3.95 -1.86 -5.15
C PRO A 277 -2.48 -1.44 -5.03
N VAL A 278 -2.24 -0.28 -4.40
CA VAL A 278 -0.89 0.24 -4.16
C VAL A 278 -0.68 0.42 -2.66
N LEU A 279 0.47 -0.06 -2.17
CA LEU A 279 0.91 0.22 -0.80
C LEU A 279 1.67 1.54 -0.77
N LEU A 280 1.21 2.47 0.04
CA LEU A 280 1.88 3.76 0.26
C LEU A 280 2.39 3.83 1.70
N GLY A 281 3.59 4.35 1.90
CA GLY A 281 4.07 4.73 3.23
C GLY A 281 3.19 5.83 3.84
N VAL A 282 3.14 5.91 5.16
CA VAL A 282 2.28 6.86 5.91
C VAL A 282 2.55 8.31 5.47
N THR A 283 3.81 8.69 5.29
CA THR A 283 4.18 10.03 4.82
C THR A 283 3.59 10.32 3.44
N ARG A 284 3.76 9.41 2.49
CA ARG A 284 3.25 9.57 1.14
C ARG A 284 1.71 9.55 1.09
N ALA A 285 1.09 8.66 1.86
CA ALA A 285 -0.37 8.59 1.98
C ALA A 285 -0.96 9.89 2.56
N SER A 286 -0.24 10.52 3.51
CA SER A 286 -0.66 11.80 4.12
C SER A 286 -0.53 13.00 3.19
N LEU A 287 0.42 12.97 2.24
CA LEU A 287 0.60 14.02 1.23
C LEU A 287 -0.37 13.87 0.05
N LEU A 288 -0.79 12.63 -0.27
CA LEU A 288 -1.75 12.32 -1.34
C LEU A 288 -3.21 12.36 -0.86
N THR A 289 -3.51 13.12 0.19
CA THR A 289 -4.89 13.34 0.67
C THR A 289 -5.64 14.31 -0.25
N ASP A 290 -6.96 14.21 -0.26
CA ASP A 290 -7.83 15.06 -1.08
C ASP A 290 -7.90 16.50 -0.55
N SER A 291 -7.58 16.69 0.74
CA SER A 291 -7.47 18.00 1.38
C SER A 291 -6.07 18.58 1.24
N PHE A 292 -5.91 19.61 0.41
CA PHE A 292 -4.63 20.29 0.27
C PHE A 292 -4.24 21.09 1.54
N LEU A 293 -5.19 21.54 2.35
CA LEU A 293 -4.91 22.19 3.63
C LEU A 293 -4.27 21.21 4.62
N SER A 294 -4.79 19.99 4.69
CA SER A 294 -4.23 18.93 5.53
C SER A 294 -2.82 18.56 5.09
N ALA A 295 -2.61 18.36 3.81
CA ALA A 295 -1.31 18.03 3.24
C ALA A 295 -0.28 19.15 3.47
N ALA A 296 -0.64 20.40 3.16
CA ALA A 296 0.23 21.56 3.33
C ALA A 296 0.65 21.79 4.79
N SER A 297 -0.21 21.47 5.75
CA SER A 297 0.12 21.60 7.17
C SER A 297 1.02 20.47 7.70
N PHE A 298 1.26 19.43 6.90
CA PHE A 298 2.10 18.28 7.27
C PHE A 298 3.54 18.50 6.82
N GLN A 299 3.78 18.52 5.52
CA GLN A 299 5.11 18.70 4.91
C GLN A 299 4.97 19.37 3.53
N GLU A 300 6.08 19.85 2.98
CA GLU A 300 6.17 20.43 1.62
C GLU A 300 5.13 21.53 1.34
N THR A 301 4.89 22.39 2.30
CA THR A 301 3.85 23.42 2.27
C THR A 301 3.81 24.22 0.97
N THR A 302 4.96 24.71 0.51
CA THR A 302 5.05 25.53 -0.70
C THR A 302 4.66 24.74 -1.94
N ARG A 303 5.14 23.49 -2.07
CA ARG A 303 4.85 22.63 -3.22
C ARG A 303 3.36 22.30 -3.29
N VAL A 304 2.79 21.87 -2.16
CA VAL A 304 1.37 21.49 -2.08
C VAL A 304 0.47 22.69 -2.40
N LEU A 305 0.73 23.86 -1.80
CA LEU A 305 -0.08 25.06 -2.06
C LEU A 305 0.06 25.55 -3.50
N THR A 306 1.27 25.50 -4.07
CA THR A 306 1.47 25.89 -5.48
C THR A 306 0.72 24.97 -6.41
N GLN A 307 0.80 23.64 -6.19
CA GLN A 307 0.08 22.67 -7.00
C GLN A 307 -1.43 22.84 -6.87
N ALA A 308 -1.96 23.03 -5.67
CA ALA A 308 -3.38 23.27 -5.42
C ALA A 308 -3.87 24.56 -6.11
N ALA A 309 -3.06 25.62 -6.08
CA ALA A 309 -3.38 26.88 -6.74
C ALA A 309 -3.41 26.75 -8.27
N VAL A 310 -2.44 26.03 -8.86
CA VAL A 310 -2.38 25.80 -10.32
C VAL A 310 -3.54 24.92 -10.79
N SER A 311 -3.89 23.88 -10.03
CA SER A 311 -5.01 22.99 -10.36
C SER A 311 -6.39 23.55 -10.02
N GLY A 312 -6.46 24.70 -9.34
CA GLY A 312 -7.74 25.26 -8.86
C GLY A 312 -8.45 24.34 -7.86
N ALA A 313 -7.69 23.60 -7.04
CA ALA A 313 -8.23 22.62 -6.12
C ALA A 313 -9.15 23.27 -5.08
N GLN A 314 -10.21 22.56 -4.73
CA GLN A 314 -11.17 22.97 -3.72
C GLN A 314 -11.14 22.00 -2.55
N ASP A 315 -11.05 22.53 -1.32
CA ASP A 315 -11.07 21.76 -0.08
C ASP A 315 -12.48 21.78 0.54
N TRP A 316 -13.05 20.63 0.75
CA TRP A 316 -14.40 20.48 1.29
C TRP A 316 -14.47 20.50 2.82
N LEU A 317 -13.35 20.62 3.50
CA LEU A 317 -13.24 20.71 4.98
C LEU A 317 -13.89 19.52 5.72
N LEU A 318 -13.75 18.32 5.16
CA LEU A 318 -14.35 17.10 5.71
C LEU A 318 -13.55 16.50 6.89
N GLY A 319 -12.25 16.79 6.97
CA GLY A 319 -11.36 16.27 8.00
C GLY A 319 -11.32 17.11 9.27
N LEU A 320 -10.57 16.61 10.26
CA LEU A 320 -10.38 17.32 11.53
C LEU A 320 -9.42 18.50 11.37
N LYS A 321 -8.33 18.28 10.67
CA LYS A 321 -7.18 19.18 10.56
C LYS A 321 -7.56 20.48 9.83
N GLU A 322 -8.29 20.36 8.73
CA GLU A 322 -8.79 21.49 7.92
C GLU A 322 -9.68 22.41 8.75
N ASN A 323 -10.59 21.83 9.52
CA ASN A 323 -11.49 22.61 10.38
C ASN A 323 -10.73 23.31 11.51
N VAL A 324 -9.72 22.67 12.10
CA VAL A 324 -8.86 23.29 13.12
C VAL A 324 -8.09 24.47 12.54
N ILE A 325 -7.51 24.33 11.33
CA ILE A 325 -6.76 25.40 10.68
C ILE A 325 -7.62 26.63 10.44
N ILE A 326 -8.89 26.43 10.02
CA ILE A 326 -9.82 27.54 9.74
C ILE A 326 -10.50 28.06 11.02
N GLY A 327 -10.35 27.38 12.16
CA GLY A 327 -10.98 27.76 13.41
C GLY A 327 -12.45 27.33 13.54
N ARG A 328 -12.89 26.32 12.79
CA ARG A 328 -14.22 25.73 12.91
C ARG A 328 -14.20 24.56 13.91
N LEU A 329 -15.38 24.20 14.39
CA LEU A 329 -15.52 23.01 15.22
C LEU A 329 -15.16 21.76 14.41
N ILE A 330 -14.42 20.84 15.02
CA ILE A 330 -14.04 19.57 14.40
C ILE A 330 -15.28 18.68 14.22
N PRO A 331 -15.38 17.90 13.14
CA PRO A 331 -16.49 16.98 12.89
C PRO A 331 -16.37 15.69 13.73
N ALA A 332 -15.86 15.79 14.96
CA ALA A 332 -15.80 14.69 15.91
C ALA A 332 -16.95 14.81 16.92
N ARG A 333 -17.69 13.72 17.10
CA ARG A 333 -18.83 13.66 18.03
C ARG A 333 -18.71 12.42 18.90
N ILE A 334 -19.09 12.54 20.15
CA ILE A 334 -19.29 11.38 21.03
C ILE A 334 -20.79 11.16 21.07
N GLU A 335 -21.27 10.08 20.45
CA GLU A 335 -22.66 9.65 20.56
C GLU A 335 -22.84 8.95 21.93
N THR A 336 -23.19 9.69 22.95
CA THR A 336 -23.70 9.13 24.21
C THR A 336 -25.20 8.99 24.11
N PRO A 337 -25.76 7.78 24.29
CA PRO A 337 -27.20 7.61 24.30
C PRO A 337 -27.84 8.54 25.35
N GLY A 338 -28.70 9.44 24.94
CA GLY A 338 -29.37 10.42 25.81
C GLY A 338 -28.83 11.86 25.77
N MET A 339 -27.72 12.15 25.07
CA MET A 339 -27.18 13.51 24.98
C MET A 339 -27.76 14.33 23.82
N GLU A 340 -28.56 13.74 22.95
CA GLU A 340 -29.28 14.44 21.88
C GLU A 340 -30.22 15.52 22.39
N GLN A 341 -30.72 15.40 23.63
CA GLN A 341 -31.59 16.38 24.25
C GLN A 341 -30.87 17.59 24.87
N LEU A 342 -29.54 17.53 25.01
CA LEU A 342 -28.71 18.62 25.57
C LEU A 342 -28.05 19.48 24.50
N LEU A 343 -28.11 19.06 23.24
CA LEU A 343 -27.58 19.81 22.10
C LEU A 343 -28.72 20.38 21.24
N GLU A 344 -29.73 20.99 21.84
CA GLU A 344 -30.49 22.01 21.12
C GLU A 344 -29.47 23.11 20.75
N PRO A 345 -29.33 23.44 19.45
CA PRO A 345 -28.45 24.54 19.08
C PRO A 345 -29.00 25.79 19.76
N GLU A 346 -28.32 26.28 20.80
CA GLU A 346 -28.47 27.67 21.14
C GLU A 346 -28.20 28.43 19.84
N ILE A 347 -29.28 28.99 19.29
CA ILE A 347 -29.25 29.82 18.11
C ILE A 347 -28.26 30.95 18.48
N MET A 348 -27.01 30.80 17.98
CA MET A 348 -26.07 31.89 18.06
C MET A 348 -26.77 33.08 17.40
N PRO A 349 -26.88 34.21 18.09
CA PRO A 349 -27.49 35.39 17.49
C PRO A 349 -26.77 35.65 16.17
N ASP A 350 -27.56 35.86 15.15
CA ASP A 350 -27.18 36.14 13.77
C ASP A 350 -26.07 37.20 13.79
N VAL A 351 -24.83 36.82 13.63
CA VAL A 351 -23.72 37.77 13.51
C VAL A 351 -23.87 38.35 12.12
N THR A 352 -24.67 39.41 12.07
CA THR A 352 -24.78 40.24 10.86
C THR A 352 -23.39 40.73 10.49
N MET A 353 -22.86 40.14 9.42
CA MET A 353 -21.63 40.60 8.78
C MET A 353 -21.80 42.06 8.41
N VAL A 354 -21.13 42.94 9.12
CA VAL A 354 -21.01 44.34 8.73
C VAL A 354 -20.05 44.40 7.55
N PRO A 355 -20.47 44.88 6.37
CA PRO A 355 -19.57 44.95 5.23
C PRO A 355 -18.42 45.93 5.55
N GLY A 356 -17.19 45.39 5.65
CA GLY A 356 -15.97 46.18 5.79
C GLY A 356 -15.20 46.07 7.11
N GLY A 357 -15.62 45.23 8.06
CA GLY A 357 -14.92 45.08 9.34
C GLY A 357 -14.04 43.85 9.39
N TRP A 358 -12.76 44.01 9.56
CA TRP A 358 -11.87 43.00 10.13
C TRP A 358 -12.46 42.58 11.49
N LEU A 359 -12.37 41.26 11.79
CA LEU A 359 -12.67 40.71 13.12
C LEU A 359 -12.11 41.68 14.19
N GLY A 360 -13.00 42.36 14.90
CA GLY A 360 -12.60 43.27 15.97
C GLY A 360 -11.96 42.44 17.08
N ILE A 361 -10.64 42.48 17.13
CA ILE A 361 -9.91 42.14 18.33
C ILE A 361 -10.21 43.30 19.31
N PRO A 362 -10.77 43.03 20.49
CA PRO A 362 -10.97 44.10 21.49
C PRO A 362 -9.61 44.71 21.82
N SER A 363 -9.42 45.97 21.49
CA SER A 363 -8.15 46.66 21.62
C SER A 363 -8.05 47.43 22.98
N GLY A 364 -8.43 46.78 24.07
CA GLY A 364 -8.24 47.41 25.38
C GLY A 364 -8.69 46.53 26.55
N PRO A 365 -8.06 46.66 27.71
CA PRO A 365 -8.43 45.95 28.92
C PRO A 365 -9.75 46.40 29.56
N GLU A 366 -10.46 47.34 28.98
CA GLU A 366 -11.69 47.93 29.55
C GLU A 366 -12.98 47.19 29.10
N ASP A 367 -12.93 46.30 28.08
CA ASP A 367 -14.13 45.65 27.51
C ASP A 367 -14.41 44.25 28.05
N LEU A 368 -13.60 43.75 28.99
CA LEU A 368 -13.83 42.46 29.64
C LEU A 368 -14.51 42.65 31.00
N GLN A 369 -15.80 42.93 31.00
CA GLN A 369 -16.64 42.82 32.20
C GLN A 369 -17.04 41.35 32.39
N PHE A 370 -16.29 40.67 33.24
CA PHE A 370 -16.75 39.38 33.80
C PHE A 370 -17.86 39.64 34.83
N PRO A 371 -18.95 38.90 34.84
CA PRO A 371 -19.95 38.98 35.87
C PRO A 371 -19.33 38.57 37.20
N ILE A 372 -19.12 39.51 38.10
CA ILE A 372 -18.70 39.27 39.46
C ILE A 372 -19.92 38.73 40.21
N THR A 373 -19.93 37.43 40.52
CA THR A 373 -20.83 36.85 41.50
C THR A 373 -20.37 37.32 42.86
N GLU A 374 -21.15 38.21 43.48
CA GLU A 374 -21.01 38.56 44.89
C GLU A 374 -21.19 37.32 45.77
N GLY A 375 -20.17 36.98 46.54
CA GLY A 375 -20.30 36.04 47.61
C GLY A 375 -19.14 35.06 47.85
N ALA A 376 -17.95 35.58 48.18
CA ALA A 376 -16.99 34.86 49.01
C ALA A 376 -15.97 35.85 49.59
N GLN A 377 -16.18 36.26 50.84
CA GLN A 377 -15.13 36.87 51.63
C GLN A 377 -14.07 35.84 51.97
N SER A 378 -12.86 36.01 51.50
CA SER A 378 -11.68 35.34 52.02
C SER A 378 -10.54 36.34 52.19
N SER A 379 -10.00 36.31 53.37
CA SER A 379 -8.93 37.14 53.91
C SER A 379 -7.62 37.02 53.10
N PRO A 380 -6.76 38.02 53.14
CA PRO A 380 -5.46 37.99 52.49
C PRO A 380 -4.46 37.21 53.34
N GLY A 381 -3.97 36.12 52.89
CA GLY A 381 -2.97 35.28 53.57
C GLY A 381 -2.23 34.39 52.62
N GLU A 382 -0.98 34.71 52.46
CA GLU A 382 0.14 33.83 52.09
C GLU A 382 0.17 33.18 50.71
N ALA A 383 0.89 33.83 49.83
CA ALA A 383 1.50 33.20 48.63
C ALA A 383 2.65 32.28 49.11
N PHE A 384 2.45 30.98 48.99
CA PHE A 384 3.50 30.00 49.16
C PHE A 384 4.29 29.85 47.85
N PHE A 385 5.47 30.44 47.81
CA PHE A 385 6.53 30.13 46.84
C PHE A 385 7.52 29.22 47.56
N PRO A 386 7.78 28.00 47.10
CA PRO A 386 8.94 27.29 47.54
C PRO A 386 10.17 27.88 46.83
N GLY A 387 10.91 28.67 47.58
CA GLY A 387 12.24 29.10 47.17
C GLY A 387 13.18 27.93 47.38
N ASP A 388 13.96 27.59 46.36
CA ASP A 388 15.24 26.99 46.57
C ASP A 388 16.29 27.91 45.91
N GLY A 389 17.10 28.48 46.78
CA GLY A 389 18.14 29.41 46.42
C GLY A 389 19.37 28.65 45.90
N THR A 390 19.79 29.03 44.73
CA THR A 390 21.20 29.03 44.40
C THR A 390 21.49 30.29 43.62
N ASP A 391 22.20 31.19 44.31
CA ASP A 391 22.86 32.34 43.73
C ASP A 391 23.80 31.88 42.59
N VAL A 392 23.46 32.27 41.36
CA VAL A 392 24.41 32.18 40.24
C VAL A 392 24.83 33.60 39.85
N ASP A 393 26.10 33.85 40.08
CA ASP A 393 26.84 35.07 39.73
C ASP A 393 26.69 35.39 38.22
N PRO A 394 26.32 36.64 37.82
CA PRO A 394 26.08 37.01 36.43
C PRO A 394 27.34 37.24 35.57
N GLY A 395 28.50 36.66 35.94
CA GLY A 395 29.79 36.92 35.32
C GLY A 395 30.33 35.83 34.36
N GLU A 396 29.62 34.69 34.13
CA GLU A 396 30.24 33.55 33.46
C GLU A 396 29.48 33.00 32.25
N VAL A 397 28.91 33.83 31.39
CA VAL A 397 28.18 33.41 30.19
C VAL A 397 28.84 33.86 28.87
N ASP A 398 30.11 34.24 28.86
CA ASP A 398 30.76 34.72 27.64
C ASP A 398 31.75 33.72 26.96
N ASN A 399 31.65 32.41 27.16
CA ASN A 399 32.63 31.47 26.56
C ASN A 399 32.09 30.19 25.95
N ILE A 400 30.92 30.21 25.31
CA ILE A 400 30.41 28.99 24.59
C ILE A 400 30.20 29.18 23.08
N PHE A 401 30.48 30.34 22.51
CA PHE A 401 30.48 30.53 21.05
C PHE A 401 31.79 31.14 20.55
N GLY A 402 32.80 30.33 20.44
CA GLY A 402 34.07 30.64 19.77
C GLY A 402 34.53 29.45 18.97
N GLY A 403 34.07 29.35 17.71
CA GLY A 403 34.61 28.41 16.77
C GLY A 403 35.90 28.90 16.17
N ASP A 404 36.98 28.16 16.33
CA ASP A 404 38.22 28.37 15.59
C ASP A 404 38.28 27.47 14.39
N SER A 405 38.27 28.11 13.23
CA SER A 405 38.76 27.61 11.97
C SER A 405 40.25 27.94 11.86
N ALA A 406 41.12 26.97 11.96
CA ALA A 406 42.47 27.10 11.41
C ALA A 406 42.99 25.72 11.06
N GLY A 407 43.36 25.60 9.80
CA GLY A 407 43.98 24.44 9.23
C GLY A 407 45.35 24.17 9.81
N ASP A 408 45.74 22.91 9.76
CA ASP A 408 47.16 22.56 9.69
C ASP A 408 47.33 21.36 8.78
N ALA A 409 48.08 21.60 7.74
CA ALA A 409 48.61 20.65 6.79
C ALA A 409 49.79 19.93 7.45
N ALA A 410 49.78 18.61 7.45
CA ALA A 410 50.96 17.82 7.79
C ALA A 410 51.42 16.98 6.58
N PRO A 411 52.74 16.74 6.43
CA PRO A 411 53.37 16.46 5.16
C PRO A 411 53.36 14.97 4.78
N VAL A 412 53.37 14.78 3.47
CA VAL A 412 53.66 13.54 2.77
C VAL A 412 55.03 13.02 3.15
N ALA A 413 55.12 11.79 3.64
CA ALA A 413 56.37 11.02 3.70
C ALA A 413 56.29 9.93 2.63
N ASP A 414 57.16 10.10 1.68
CA ASP A 414 57.61 9.19 0.64
C ASP A 414 58.53 8.14 1.29
N GLU A 415 58.25 6.86 1.17
CA GLU A 415 59.28 5.82 1.28
C GLU A 415 58.98 4.68 0.32
N SER A 416 59.75 4.71 -0.73
CA SER A 416 60.06 3.60 -1.64
C SER A 416 61.00 2.58 -0.92
N GLY A 417 60.77 1.30 -1.18
CA GLY A 417 61.85 0.37 -1.01
C GLY A 417 61.50 -1.06 -0.62
N THR A 418 61.62 -1.90 -1.59
CA THR A 418 61.83 -3.35 -1.75
C THR A 418 60.63 -4.22 -1.82
#